data_161655ca94500946ec6d8450606e9693
#
_entry.id   161655ca94500946ec6d8450606e9693
#
_cell.length_a   1.000
_cell.length_b   1.000
_cell.length_c   1.000
_cell.angle_alpha   90.00
_cell.angle_beta   90.00
_cell.angle_gamma   90.00
#
_symmetry.space_group_name_H-M   'P 1'
#
loop_
_entity.id
_entity.type
_entity.pdbx_description
1 polymer ?
#
loop_
_entity_poly.entity_id
_entity_poly.type
_entity_poly.pdbx_seq_one_letter_code
_entity_poly.pdbx_strand_id
1 'polypeptide(L)'
;MKDEIIVKGARVNNLKNVDLKIPRNKFVVFTGLSGSGKSSLAFDTIYAEGQRRYVESLSSYARQFLGQMDKPEVDYIEGMSPSISIDQKTTSKNPRSTVGTVTEIYDYLRLLYARVGHAFCPECGCLLYTSDAADDAPRV
;
A
#
# COMPACT_ATOMS: atom_id res chain seq x y z
N MET A 1 27.97 5.59 -10.25
CA MET A 1 26.79 4.83 -9.79
C MET A 1 26.16 4.23 -11.02
N LYS A 2 25.72 2.96 -10.96
CA LYS A 2 25.00 2.36 -12.11
C LYS A 2 23.63 3.02 -12.22
N ASP A 3 23.23 3.39 -13.42
CA ASP A 3 21.97 4.12 -13.68
C ASP A 3 20.78 3.16 -13.89
N GLU A 4 21.02 1.85 -13.83
CA GLU A 4 20.02 0.82 -14.07
C GLU A 4 20.08 -0.27 -12.99
N ILE A 5 18.94 -0.88 -12.70
CA ILE A 5 18.83 -2.16 -12.01
C ILE A 5 18.75 -3.25 -13.08
N ILE A 6 19.67 -4.20 -13.05
CA ILE A 6 19.74 -5.31 -13.99
C ILE A 6 19.27 -6.56 -13.27
N VAL A 7 18.23 -7.20 -13.77
CA VAL A 7 17.73 -8.49 -13.30
C VAL A 7 17.96 -9.51 -14.39
N LYS A 8 18.51 -10.66 -14.04
CA LYS A 8 18.72 -11.78 -14.97
C LYS A 8 18.26 -13.09 -14.35
N GLY A 9 17.56 -13.86 -15.15
CA GLY A 9 17.14 -15.19 -14.79
C GLY A 9 16.12 -15.25 -13.66
N ALA A 10 15.18 -14.32 -13.59
CA ALA A 10 14.13 -14.36 -12.56
C ALA A 10 13.15 -15.51 -12.82
N ARG A 11 13.04 -16.44 -11.83
CA ARG A 11 12.22 -17.66 -11.92
C ARG A 11 11.24 -17.82 -10.75
N VAL A 12 11.08 -16.79 -9.93
CA VAL A 12 10.19 -16.83 -8.75
C VAL A 12 8.75 -17.04 -9.19
N ASN A 13 8.04 -17.96 -8.55
CA ASN A 13 6.65 -18.32 -8.82
C ASN A 13 6.42 -18.71 -10.31
N ASN A 14 5.68 -17.89 -11.03
CA ASN A 14 5.32 -18.13 -12.44
C ASN A 14 6.25 -17.42 -13.45
N LEU A 15 7.33 -16.81 -12.99
CA LEU A 15 8.31 -16.17 -13.89
C LEU A 15 9.11 -17.23 -14.67
N LYS A 16 9.26 -17.01 -15.97
CA LYS A 16 9.93 -17.93 -16.89
C LYS A 16 11.28 -17.37 -17.33
N ASN A 17 12.24 -17.36 -16.41
CA ASN A 17 13.61 -16.92 -16.69
C ASN A 17 13.67 -15.50 -17.30
N VAL A 18 13.07 -14.54 -16.58
CA VAL A 18 12.89 -13.17 -17.09
C VAL A 18 14.16 -12.37 -16.89
N ASP A 19 14.61 -11.74 -17.98
CA ASP A 19 15.69 -10.75 -17.97
C ASP A 19 15.12 -9.37 -18.22
N LEU A 20 15.52 -8.37 -17.40
CA LEU A 20 15.10 -6.99 -17.62
C LEU A 20 16.10 -5.98 -17.07
N LYS A 21 16.03 -4.76 -17.61
CA LYS A 21 16.74 -3.58 -17.11
C LYS A 21 15.73 -2.53 -16.72
N ILE A 22 15.86 -2.02 -15.51
CA ILE A 22 14.96 -1.01 -14.95
C ILE A 22 15.77 0.27 -14.72
N PRO A 23 15.38 1.41 -15.31
CA PRO A 23 16.08 2.66 -15.07
C PRO A 23 15.92 3.10 -13.61
N ARG A 24 17.00 3.59 -13.01
CA ARG A 24 16.97 4.19 -11.66
C ARG A 24 16.48 5.63 -11.73
N ASN A 25 16.01 6.13 -10.60
CA ASN A 25 15.53 7.52 -10.46
C ASN A 25 14.42 7.88 -11.44
N LYS A 26 13.62 6.89 -11.85
CA LYS A 26 12.46 7.04 -12.71
C LYS A 26 11.23 6.41 -12.06
N PHE A 27 10.08 6.91 -12.39
CA PHE A 27 8.80 6.28 -12.07
C PHE A 27 8.55 5.16 -13.09
N VAL A 28 8.53 3.91 -12.63
CA VAL A 28 8.34 2.74 -13.49
C VAL A 28 7.06 2.03 -13.10
N VAL A 29 6.24 1.70 -14.09
CA VAL A 29 4.95 1.02 -13.89
C VAL A 29 4.98 -0.36 -14.54
N PHE A 30 4.71 -1.40 -13.75
CA PHE A 30 4.48 -2.76 -14.25
C PHE A 30 3.01 -2.96 -14.61
N THR A 31 2.72 -3.22 -15.87
CA THR A 31 1.36 -3.45 -16.36
C THR A 31 1.21 -4.85 -16.96
N GLY A 32 0.00 -5.35 -17.06
CA GLY A 32 -0.31 -6.65 -17.66
C GLY A 32 -1.51 -7.31 -17.02
N LEU A 33 -1.90 -8.45 -17.54
CA LEU A 33 -3.03 -9.25 -17.06
C LEU A 33 -2.81 -9.77 -15.62
N SER A 34 -3.90 -10.07 -14.92
CA SER A 34 -3.81 -10.75 -13.63
C SER A 34 -3.09 -12.09 -13.80
N GLY A 35 -2.23 -12.44 -12.84
CA GLY A 35 -1.43 -13.67 -12.92
C GLY A 35 -0.22 -13.63 -13.86
N SER A 36 0.10 -12.49 -14.50
CA SER A 36 1.25 -12.37 -15.41
C SER A 36 2.63 -12.27 -14.71
N GLY A 37 2.68 -12.36 -13.38
CA GLY A 37 3.95 -12.32 -12.63
C GLY A 37 4.43 -10.93 -12.21
N LYS A 38 3.62 -9.86 -12.37
CA LYS A 38 4.01 -8.50 -11.96
C LYS A 38 4.39 -8.41 -10.49
N SER A 39 3.56 -8.96 -9.61
CA SER A 39 3.81 -8.97 -8.17
C SER A 39 5.00 -9.85 -7.83
N SER A 40 5.14 -11.01 -8.46
CA SER A 40 6.28 -11.90 -8.27
C SER A 40 7.60 -11.24 -8.68
N LEU A 41 7.59 -10.43 -9.73
CA LEU A 41 8.77 -9.69 -10.15
C LEU A 41 9.08 -8.52 -9.19
N ALA A 42 8.07 -7.71 -8.86
CA ALA A 42 8.27 -6.49 -8.05
C ALA A 42 8.55 -6.83 -6.58
N PHE A 43 7.71 -7.66 -5.96
CA PHE A 43 7.79 -7.95 -4.52
C PHE A 43 8.66 -9.17 -4.21
N ASP A 44 8.39 -10.31 -4.84
CA ASP A 44 9.05 -11.58 -4.49
C ASP A 44 10.46 -11.70 -5.09
N THR A 45 10.82 -10.85 -6.06
CA THR A 45 12.15 -10.86 -6.67
C THR A 45 12.94 -9.59 -6.32
N ILE A 46 12.51 -8.43 -6.80
CA ILE A 46 13.30 -7.18 -6.67
C ILE A 46 13.30 -6.69 -5.24
N TYR A 47 12.13 -6.54 -4.62
CA TYR A 47 12.04 -6.07 -3.24
C TYR A 47 12.67 -7.07 -2.27
N ALA A 48 12.37 -8.37 -2.41
CA ALA A 48 12.91 -9.41 -1.54
C ALA A 48 14.44 -9.43 -1.55
N GLU A 49 15.08 -9.35 -2.72
CA GLU A 49 16.54 -9.30 -2.82
C GLU A 49 17.12 -8.00 -2.26
N GLY A 50 16.46 -6.86 -2.49
CA GLY A 50 16.89 -5.57 -1.94
C GLY A 50 16.83 -5.55 -0.42
N GLN A 51 15.75 -6.08 0.16
CA GLN A 51 15.57 -6.20 1.60
C GLN A 51 16.56 -7.21 2.21
N ARG A 52 16.78 -8.36 1.56
CA ARG A 52 17.75 -9.36 2.01
C ARG A 52 19.14 -8.77 2.11
N ARG A 53 19.62 -8.07 1.07
CA ARG A 53 20.96 -7.40 1.08
C ARG A 53 21.05 -6.31 2.12
N TYR A 54 19.97 -5.57 2.32
CA TYR A 54 19.92 -4.55 3.37
C TYR A 54 20.08 -5.18 4.76
N VAL A 55 19.30 -6.23 5.06
CA VAL A 55 19.37 -6.96 6.34
C VAL A 55 20.75 -7.60 6.54
N GLU A 56 21.37 -8.15 5.49
CA GLU A 56 22.73 -8.71 5.56
C GLU A 56 23.79 -7.65 5.91
N SER A 57 23.58 -6.41 5.53
CA SER A 57 24.49 -5.30 5.87
C SER A 57 24.40 -4.85 7.33
N LEU A 58 23.36 -5.26 8.05
CA LEU A 58 23.14 -4.89 9.45
C LEU A 58 23.94 -5.79 10.43
N SER A 59 24.06 -5.32 11.67
CA SER A 59 24.69 -6.10 12.74
C SER A 59 23.93 -7.41 13.01
N SER A 60 24.63 -8.41 13.55
CA SER A 60 24.03 -9.70 13.90
C SER A 60 22.85 -9.56 14.87
N TYR A 61 22.92 -8.61 15.79
CA TYR A 61 21.85 -8.30 16.71
C TYR A 61 20.60 -7.79 15.99
N ALA A 62 20.74 -6.82 15.08
CA ALA A 62 19.62 -6.26 14.33
C ALA A 62 18.96 -7.30 13.41
N ARG A 63 19.74 -8.23 12.84
CA ARG A 63 19.22 -9.31 11.99
C ARG A 63 18.25 -10.24 12.72
N GLN A 64 18.44 -10.47 14.02
CA GLN A 64 17.54 -11.33 14.82
C GLN A 64 16.13 -10.77 14.95
N PHE A 65 15.96 -9.44 14.90
CA PHE A 65 14.66 -8.79 15.03
C PHE A 65 13.93 -8.60 13.70
N LEU A 66 14.66 -8.49 12.60
CA LEU A 66 14.07 -8.15 11.29
C LEU A 66 13.61 -9.37 10.49
N GLY A 67 13.95 -10.57 10.95
CA GLY A 67 13.71 -11.80 10.19
C GLY A 67 14.61 -11.91 8.96
N GLN A 68 14.87 -13.12 8.54
CA GLN A 68 15.65 -13.41 7.34
C GLN A 68 14.70 -13.75 6.21
N MET A 69 14.79 -13.01 5.11
CA MET A 69 14.07 -13.35 3.89
C MET A 69 14.85 -14.41 3.09
N ASP A 70 14.15 -15.36 2.51
CA ASP A 70 14.72 -16.34 1.63
C ASP A 70 15.28 -15.66 0.37
N LYS A 71 16.35 -16.23 -0.16
CA LYS A 71 16.94 -15.75 -1.39
C LYS A 71 16.00 -16.06 -2.56
N PRO A 72 15.56 -15.07 -3.33
CA PRO A 72 14.70 -15.32 -4.47
C PRO A 72 15.44 -16.14 -5.55
N GLU A 73 14.70 -16.93 -6.33
CA GLU A 73 15.22 -17.68 -7.46
C GLU A 73 15.54 -16.75 -8.63
N VAL A 74 16.75 -16.21 -8.61
CA VAL A 74 17.27 -15.32 -9.64
C VAL A 74 18.76 -15.58 -9.81
N ASP A 75 19.24 -15.56 -11.05
CA ASP A 75 20.66 -15.78 -11.31
C ASP A 75 21.49 -14.59 -10.84
N TYR A 76 21.01 -13.38 -11.12
CA TYR A 76 21.77 -12.16 -10.87
C TYR A 76 20.88 -10.92 -10.76
N ILE A 77 21.10 -10.11 -9.73
CA ILE A 77 20.52 -8.76 -9.62
C ILE A 77 21.63 -7.78 -9.26
N GLU A 78 21.74 -6.70 -10.03
CA GLU A 78 22.71 -5.64 -9.81
C GLU A 78 22.07 -4.26 -9.81
N GLY A 79 22.74 -3.27 -9.20
CA GLY A 79 22.26 -1.89 -9.14
C GLY A 79 21.21 -1.63 -8.07
N MET A 80 20.98 -2.56 -7.16
CA MET A 80 20.00 -2.42 -6.08
C MET A 80 20.39 -1.35 -5.07
N SER A 81 19.38 -0.66 -4.55
CA SER A 81 19.45 0.18 -3.34
C SER A 81 18.61 -0.49 -2.24
N PRO A 82 18.74 -0.06 -0.98
CA PRO A 82 17.75 -0.41 0.04
C PRO A 82 16.35 -0.11 -0.47
N SER A 83 15.44 -1.07 -0.31
CA SER A 83 14.09 -1.00 -0.88
C SER A 83 13.04 -1.00 0.22
N ILE A 84 11.94 -0.31 -0.03
CA ILE A 84 10.75 -0.29 0.81
C ILE A 84 9.59 -0.79 -0.03
N SER A 85 8.77 -1.67 0.54
CA SER A 85 7.52 -2.12 -0.06
C SER A 85 6.35 -1.51 0.68
N ILE A 86 5.38 -1.04 -0.09
CA ILE A 86 4.08 -0.65 0.43
C ILE A 86 3.07 -1.60 -0.18
N ASP A 87 2.66 -2.58 0.61
CA ASP A 87 1.71 -3.58 0.16
C ASP A 87 0.30 -3.01 0.09
N GLN A 88 -0.43 -3.46 -0.91
CA GLN A 88 -1.86 -3.24 -0.95
C GLN A 88 -2.48 -4.03 0.20
N LYS A 89 -3.00 -3.32 1.20
CA LYS A 89 -3.70 -3.94 2.31
C LYS A 89 -4.91 -4.69 1.73
N THR A 90 -4.85 -6.01 1.73
CA THR A 90 -6.04 -6.82 1.41
C THR A 90 -7.12 -6.42 2.38
N THR A 91 -8.30 -6.09 1.86
CA THR A 91 -9.46 -5.65 2.63
C THR A 91 -9.61 -6.55 3.85
N SER A 92 -9.48 -5.95 5.03
CA SER A 92 -9.75 -6.64 6.27
C SER A 92 -11.16 -7.23 6.16
N LYS A 93 -11.34 -8.47 6.63
CA LYS A 93 -12.64 -9.16 6.66
C LYS A 93 -13.71 -8.41 7.47
N ASN A 94 -13.38 -7.27 8.04
CA ASN A 94 -14.30 -6.43 8.78
C ASN A 94 -14.92 -5.39 7.83
N PRO A 95 -16.21 -5.53 7.46
CA PRO A 95 -16.89 -4.63 6.52
C PRO A 95 -17.01 -3.20 7.02
N ARG A 96 -16.70 -2.93 8.30
CA ARG A 96 -16.70 -1.60 8.89
C ARG A 96 -15.35 -0.87 8.80
N SER A 97 -14.27 -1.51 8.37
CA SER A 97 -12.96 -0.88 8.24
C SER A 97 -12.81 -0.22 6.87
N THR A 98 -13.31 0.99 6.74
CA THR A 98 -13.00 1.86 5.61
C THR A 98 -11.65 2.54 5.83
N VAL A 99 -11.03 3.05 4.74
CA VAL A 99 -9.78 3.82 4.84
C VAL A 99 -9.90 4.95 5.84
N GLY A 100 -11.05 5.65 5.88
CA GLY A 100 -11.30 6.74 6.81
C GLY A 100 -11.21 6.36 8.29
N THR A 101 -11.68 5.15 8.66
CA THR A 101 -11.60 4.64 10.05
C THR A 101 -10.22 4.11 10.41
N VAL A 102 -9.54 3.45 9.48
CA VAL A 102 -8.19 2.89 9.71
C VAL A 102 -7.13 3.98 9.86
N THR A 103 -7.30 5.09 9.15
CA THR A 103 -6.37 6.24 9.19
C THR A 103 -6.76 7.31 10.21
N GLU A 104 -7.83 7.09 11.00
CA GLU A 104 -8.38 8.06 11.95
C GLU A 104 -8.90 9.36 11.30
N ILE A 105 -8.82 9.51 9.98
CA ILE A 105 -9.32 10.68 9.24
C ILE A 105 -10.81 10.90 9.52
N TYR A 106 -11.57 9.83 9.72
CA TYR A 106 -12.99 9.90 10.01
C TYR A 106 -13.29 10.67 11.31
N ASP A 107 -12.48 10.53 12.33
CA ASP A 107 -12.69 11.21 13.61
C ASP A 107 -12.43 12.72 13.49
N TYR A 108 -11.41 13.10 12.72
CA TYR A 108 -11.18 14.51 12.40
C TYR A 108 -12.30 15.10 11.55
N LEU A 109 -12.81 14.36 10.56
CA LEU A 109 -13.95 14.80 9.75
C LEU A 109 -15.22 14.94 10.58
N ARG A 110 -15.51 14.01 11.48
CA ARG A 110 -16.65 14.11 12.40
C ARG A 110 -16.56 15.40 13.22
N LEU A 111 -15.41 15.68 13.81
CA LEU A 111 -15.20 16.89 14.59
C LEU A 111 -15.38 18.15 13.75
N LEU A 112 -14.82 18.15 12.55
CA LEU A 112 -14.94 19.27 11.61
C LEU A 112 -16.40 19.53 11.25
N TYR A 113 -17.11 18.50 10.78
CA TYR A 113 -18.52 18.65 10.41
C TYR A 113 -19.44 18.98 11.60
N ALA A 114 -19.15 18.46 12.78
CA ALA A 114 -19.89 18.82 13.99
C ALA A 114 -19.73 20.29 14.39
N ARG A 115 -18.57 20.90 14.06
CA ARG A 115 -18.26 22.30 14.45
C ARG A 115 -18.65 23.31 13.37
N VAL A 116 -18.50 22.99 12.11
CA VAL A 116 -18.61 23.92 10.98
C VAL A 116 -19.63 23.46 9.93
N GLY A 117 -20.07 22.19 10.00
CA GLY A 117 -20.99 21.62 9.05
C GLY A 117 -22.42 22.15 9.22
N HIS A 118 -23.10 22.35 8.10
CA HIS A 118 -24.53 22.61 8.04
C HIS A 118 -25.22 21.36 7.52
N ALA A 119 -26.17 20.83 8.28
CA ALA A 119 -26.94 19.66 7.88
C ALA A 119 -28.07 20.07 6.93
N PHE A 120 -28.20 19.37 5.82
CA PHE A 120 -29.27 19.58 4.85
C PHE A 120 -30.13 18.31 4.74
N CYS A 121 -31.44 18.52 4.58
CA CYS A 121 -32.36 17.42 4.32
C CYS A 121 -32.04 16.78 2.93
N PRO A 122 -31.87 15.46 2.83
CA PRO A 122 -31.56 14.82 1.56
C PRO A 122 -32.72 14.83 0.54
N GLU A 123 -33.95 15.01 1.00
CA GLU A 123 -35.14 15.03 0.13
C GLU A 123 -35.46 16.42 -0.41
N CYS A 124 -35.46 17.45 0.44
CA CYS A 124 -35.86 18.80 0.04
C CYS A 124 -34.71 19.79 -0.04
N GLY A 125 -33.48 19.46 0.43
CA GLY A 125 -32.34 20.37 0.45
C GLY A 125 -32.42 21.48 1.48
N CYS A 126 -33.42 21.46 2.36
CA CYS A 126 -33.59 22.50 3.39
C CYS A 126 -32.54 22.37 4.48
N LEU A 127 -32.10 23.48 5.05
CA LEU A 127 -31.16 23.50 6.19
C LEU A 127 -31.87 22.94 7.43
N LEU A 128 -31.26 21.94 8.06
CA LEU A 128 -31.77 21.37 9.31
C LEU A 128 -31.14 22.07 10.50
N TYR A 129 -31.97 22.68 11.33
CA TYR A 129 -31.57 23.23 12.62
C TYR A 129 -31.85 22.20 13.71
N THR A 130 -30.85 21.82 14.46
CA THR A 130 -30.91 20.75 15.47
C THR A 130 -31.80 21.09 16.67
N SER A 131 -32.16 22.38 16.84
CA SER A 131 -33.00 22.85 17.94
C SER A 131 -34.51 22.68 17.70
N ASP A 132 -34.96 22.60 16.45
CA ASP A 132 -36.39 22.64 16.13
C ASP A 132 -37.03 21.26 15.88
N ALA A 133 -36.21 20.21 15.77
CA ALA A 133 -36.69 18.85 15.46
C ALA A 133 -37.53 18.22 16.59
N ALA A 134 -37.48 18.78 17.79
CA ALA A 134 -38.28 18.32 18.94
C ALA A 134 -39.64 19.03 19.08
N ASP A 135 -39.81 20.23 18.51
CA ASP A 135 -41.01 21.04 18.63
C ASP A 135 -42.00 20.84 17.48
N ASP A 136 -41.59 20.27 16.35
CA ASP A 136 -42.43 19.99 15.18
C ASP A 136 -43.07 18.58 15.18
N ALA A 137 -43.05 17.87 16.30
CA ALA A 137 -43.89 16.67 16.43
C ALA A 137 -45.36 17.09 16.39
N PRO A 138 -46.20 16.61 15.45
CA PRO A 138 -47.61 16.95 15.41
C PRO A 138 -48.24 16.53 16.74
N ARG A 139 -48.70 17.49 17.52
CA ARG A 139 -49.52 17.20 18.68
C ARG A 139 -50.86 16.66 18.17
N VAL A 140 -51.06 15.32 18.36
CA VAL A 140 -52.34 14.63 18.18
C VAL A 140 -53.15 14.90 19.42
#